data_cecdef1a0aaa1548e67e44417d717f4e
#
_entry.id   cecdef1a0aaa1548e67e44417d717f4e
#
_cell.length_a   1.000
_cell.length_b   1.000
_cell.length_c   1.000
_cell.angle_alpha   90.00
_cell.angle_beta   90.00
_cell.angle_gamma   90.00
#
_symmetry.space_group_name_H-M   'P 1'
#
loop_
_entity.id
_entity.type
_entity.pdbx_description
1 polymer ?
#
loop_
_entity_poly.entity_id
_entity_poly.type
_entity_poly.pdbx_seq_one_letter_code
_entity_poly.pdbx_strand_id
1 'polypeptide(L)'
;MILLVVDMQEGLVDYELYAFDTFMDRTVCLIGAARKNRVEVIFVQHDAGPGSGLTAGDEAFEIAEQVRPAPGEKVFVKTINSCFGNEAFREYMEKQEDRRLMIIGLQTNYCIDCTVKSAFERGYDVIIPEGTNSTFDNDYMTGETAVRYYNEDVWEELADVVTFEEALNMLAK
;
A
#
# COMPACT_ATOMS: atom_id res chain seq x y z
N MET A 1 0.22 4.60 -15.04
CA MET A 1 -0.20 4.42 -13.64
C MET A 1 0.36 3.11 -13.11
N ILE A 2 0.76 3.09 -11.84
CA ILE A 2 1.17 1.86 -11.12
C ILE A 2 0.26 1.71 -9.90
N LEU A 3 -0.18 0.50 -9.59
CA LEU A 3 -0.80 0.12 -8.33
C LEU A 3 0.28 -0.44 -7.40
N LEU A 4 0.57 0.26 -6.32
CA LEU A 4 1.54 -0.13 -5.30
C LEU A 4 0.83 -0.76 -4.10
N VAL A 5 1.13 -2.02 -3.83
CA VAL A 5 0.57 -2.82 -2.73
C VAL A 5 1.63 -2.93 -1.64
N VAL A 6 1.37 -2.31 -0.49
CA VAL A 6 2.35 -2.12 0.58
C VAL A 6 2.05 -3.02 1.77
N ASP A 7 3.03 -3.84 2.15
CA ASP A 7 3.08 -4.63 3.39
C ASP A 7 1.84 -5.51 3.66
N MET A 8 1.25 -6.04 2.59
CA MET A 8 0.14 -7.00 2.69
C MET A 8 0.67 -8.40 3.00
N GLN A 9 1.29 -8.55 4.18
CA GLN A 9 1.98 -9.76 4.66
C GLN A 9 1.13 -10.50 5.69
N GLU A 10 1.26 -11.83 5.77
CA GLU A 10 0.49 -12.70 6.69
C GLU A 10 0.59 -12.24 8.15
N GLY A 11 1.73 -11.71 8.58
CA GLY A 11 1.91 -11.21 9.95
C GLY A 11 1.36 -9.81 10.20
N LEU A 12 0.86 -9.11 9.18
CA LEU A 12 0.33 -7.76 9.29
C LEU A 12 -1.16 -7.67 8.91
N VAL A 13 -1.65 -8.62 8.12
CA VAL A 13 -3.07 -8.72 7.74
C VAL A 13 -3.81 -9.44 8.84
N ASP A 14 -4.56 -8.68 9.65
CA ASP A 14 -5.25 -9.18 10.83
C ASP A 14 -6.67 -8.58 10.93
N TYR A 15 -7.63 -9.37 11.43
CA TYR A 15 -9.03 -8.95 11.59
C TYR A 15 -9.22 -7.83 12.64
N GLU A 16 -8.22 -7.54 13.47
CA GLU A 16 -8.24 -6.39 14.39
C GLU A 16 -7.95 -5.05 13.69
N LEU A 17 -7.54 -5.06 12.42
CA LEU A 17 -7.42 -3.86 11.61
C LEU A 17 -8.76 -3.14 11.47
N TYR A 18 -8.75 -1.81 11.48
CA TYR A 18 -9.97 -1.02 11.25
C TYR A 18 -10.62 -1.39 9.92
N ALA A 19 -11.93 -1.63 9.97
CA ALA A 19 -12.78 -1.99 8.82
C ALA A 19 -12.22 -3.14 7.96
N PHE A 20 -11.66 -4.17 8.61
CA PHE A 20 -10.91 -5.26 7.99
C PHE A 20 -11.60 -5.87 6.75
N ASP A 21 -12.87 -6.25 6.85
CA ASP A 21 -13.58 -6.87 5.72
C ASP A 21 -13.66 -5.94 4.51
N THR A 22 -14.01 -4.67 4.74
CA THR A 22 -14.08 -3.66 3.67
C THR A 22 -12.70 -3.39 3.08
N PHE A 23 -11.67 -3.29 3.91
CA PHE A 23 -10.29 -3.08 3.50
C PHE A 23 -9.80 -4.23 2.61
N MET A 24 -10.01 -5.47 3.02
CA MET A 24 -9.59 -6.65 2.26
C MET A 24 -10.37 -6.79 0.94
N ASP A 25 -11.69 -6.66 0.97
CA ASP A 25 -12.54 -6.77 -0.22
C ASP A 25 -12.15 -5.73 -1.27
N ARG A 26 -11.94 -4.47 -0.86
CA ARG A 26 -11.53 -3.38 -1.75
C ARG A 26 -10.12 -3.59 -2.30
N THR A 27 -9.18 -4.01 -1.46
CA THR A 27 -7.80 -4.31 -1.85
C THR A 27 -7.75 -5.42 -2.91
N VAL A 28 -8.41 -6.54 -2.68
CA VAL A 28 -8.50 -7.67 -3.63
C VAL A 28 -9.17 -7.22 -4.93
N CYS A 29 -10.25 -6.43 -4.84
CA CYS A 29 -10.98 -5.93 -6.00
C CYS A 29 -10.11 -5.01 -6.87
N LEU A 30 -9.36 -4.06 -6.27
CA LEU A 30 -8.46 -3.15 -7.01
C LEU A 30 -7.32 -3.89 -7.69
N ILE A 31 -6.69 -4.85 -7.00
CA ILE A 31 -5.64 -5.68 -7.59
C ILE A 31 -6.21 -6.44 -8.80
N GLY A 32 -7.40 -7.03 -8.67
CA GLY A 32 -8.09 -7.71 -9.77
C GLY A 32 -8.41 -6.77 -10.94
N ALA A 33 -8.86 -5.54 -10.64
CA ALA A 33 -9.16 -4.52 -11.66
C ALA A 33 -7.88 -4.05 -12.38
N ALA A 34 -6.79 -3.81 -11.64
CA ALA A 34 -5.50 -3.43 -12.22
C ALA A 34 -5.00 -4.50 -13.18
N ARG A 35 -4.99 -5.77 -12.76
CA ARG A 35 -4.59 -6.92 -13.59
C ARG A 35 -5.44 -7.03 -14.85
N LYS A 36 -6.76 -6.94 -14.72
CA LYS A 36 -7.71 -7.00 -15.86
C LYS A 36 -7.44 -5.91 -16.90
N ASN A 37 -7.08 -4.72 -16.44
CA ASN A 37 -6.83 -3.56 -17.30
C ASN A 37 -5.35 -3.37 -17.68
N ARG A 38 -4.48 -4.33 -17.33
CA ARG A 38 -3.03 -4.30 -17.61
C ARG A 38 -2.31 -3.11 -16.97
N VAL A 39 -2.84 -2.60 -15.86
CA VAL A 39 -2.13 -1.67 -14.98
C VAL A 39 -1.09 -2.47 -14.19
N GLU A 40 0.13 -2.00 -14.15
CA GLU A 40 1.20 -2.67 -13.42
C GLU A 40 0.92 -2.69 -11.93
N VAL A 41 1.04 -3.89 -11.32
CA VAL A 41 0.93 -4.10 -9.88
C VAL A 41 2.31 -4.39 -9.34
N ILE A 42 2.72 -3.64 -8.31
CA ILE A 42 4.00 -3.82 -7.62
C ILE A 42 3.72 -4.07 -6.14
N PHE A 43 4.35 -5.09 -5.60
CA PHE A 43 4.30 -5.41 -4.17
C PHE A 43 5.57 -4.95 -3.47
N VAL A 44 5.41 -4.45 -2.25
CA VAL A 44 6.53 -4.16 -1.35
C VAL A 44 6.26 -4.85 -0.02
N GLN A 45 7.24 -5.62 0.48
CA GLN A 45 7.21 -6.28 1.78
C GLN A 45 8.14 -5.56 2.76
N HIS A 46 7.75 -5.50 4.01
CA HIS A 46 8.59 -4.99 5.10
C HIS A 46 9.40 -6.15 5.72
N ASP A 47 10.70 -5.98 5.81
CA ASP A 47 11.61 -6.86 6.56
C ASP A 47 12.03 -6.13 7.85
N ALA A 48 11.52 -6.59 8.98
CA ALA A 48 11.84 -6.03 10.30
C ALA A 48 13.17 -6.55 10.89
N GLY A 49 13.86 -7.39 10.14
CA GLY A 49 15.17 -7.94 10.49
C GLY A 49 15.13 -9.26 11.25
N PRO A 50 16.29 -9.90 11.40
CA PRO A 50 16.40 -11.21 12.04
C PRO A 50 15.86 -11.24 13.46
N GLY A 51 15.04 -12.25 13.77
CA GLY A 51 14.46 -12.44 15.10
C GLY A 51 13.20 -11.61 15.41
N SER A 52 12.73 -10.81 14.44
CA SER A 52 11.49 -10.03 14.57
C SER A 52 10.23 -10.88 14.43
N GLY A 53 10.31 -12.05 13.79
CA GLY A 53 9.15 -12.81 13.33
C GLY A 53 8.56 -12.30 12.02
N LEU A 54 9.15 -11.24 11.43
CA LEU A 54 8.75 -10.64 10.16
C LEU A 54 9.98 -10.41 9.28
N THR A 55 10.67 -11.47 8.92
CA THR A 55 11.84 -11.45 8.04
C THR A 55 11.82 -12.63 7.08
N ALA A 56 12.62 -12.57 6.04
CA ALA A 56 12.68 -13.62 5.02
C ALA A 56 12.91 -15.01 5.64
N GLY A 57 11.98 -15.94 5.37
CA GLY A 57 11.94 -17.29 5.95
C GLY A 57 10.90 -17.47 7.06
N ASP A 58 10.35 -16.40 7.60
CA ASP A 58 9.20 -16.47 8.52
C ASP A 58 7.91 -16.57 7.72
N GLU A 59 6.93 -17.37 8.19
CA GLU A 59 5.59 -17.46 7.57
C GLU A 59 4.90 -16.08 7.55
N ALA A 60 5.01 -15.32 8.63
CA ALA A 60 4.45 -13.98 8.76
C ALA A 60 5.03 -12.97 7.74
N PHE A 61 6.22 -13.21 7.19
CA PHE A 61 6.84 -12.37 6.17
C PHE A 61 6.19 -12.54 4.79
N GLU A 62 5.62 -13.72 4.49
CA GLU A 62 5.03 -13.99 3.18
C GLU A 62 3.85 -13.06 2.87
N ILE A 63 3.65 -12.75 1.59
CA ILE A 63 2.49 -11.95 1.16
C ILE A 63 1.21 -12.78 1.36
N ALA A 64 0.21 -12.16 1.96
CA ALA A 64 -1.06 -12.79 2.28
C ALA A 64 -1.69 -13.46 1.05
N GLU A 65 -2.17 -14.69 1.24
CA GLU A 65 -2.70 -15.53 0.18
C GLU A 65 -3.77 -14.85 -0.67
N GLN A 66 -4.64 -14.05 -0.03
CA GLN A 66 -5.76 -13.35 -0.67
C GLN A 66 -5.31 -12.33 -1.74
N VAL A 67 -4.09 -11.83 -1.63
CA VAL A 67 -3.52 -10.80 -2.52
C VAL A 67 -2.25 -11.26 -3.24
N ARG A 68 -1.95 -12.56 -3.19
CA ARG A 68 -0.74 -13.15 -3.77
C ARG A 68 -0.35 -12.53 -5.12
N PRO A 69 0.94 -12.18 -5.31
CA PRO A 69 1.43 -11.71 -6.61
C PRO A 69 1.19 -12.73 -7.72
N ALA A 70 0.76 -12.23 -8.87
CA ALA A 70 0.67 -13.06 -10.09
C ALA A 70 2.07 -13.26 -10.71
N PRO A 71 2.27 -14.32 -11.52
CA PRO A 71 3.53 -14.55 -12.20
C PRO A 71 3.98 -13.33 -13.02
N GLY A 72 5.18 -12.83 -12.73
CA GLY A 72 5.79 -11.69 -13.41
C GLY A 72 5.54 -10.33 -12.74
N GLU A 73 4.68 -10.25 -11.73
CA GLU A 73 4.57 -9.04 -10.89
C GLU A 73 5.82 -8.87 -10.01
N LYS A 74 6.22 -7.61 -9.83
CA LYS A 74 7.43 -7.29 -9.07
C LYS A 74 7.15 -7.26 -7.58
N VAL A 75 8.09 -7.81 -6.83
CA VAL A 75 8.11 -7.76 -5.37
C VAL A 75 9.43 -7.16 -4.93
N PHE A 76 9.37 -6.11 -4.11
CA PHE A 76 10.55 -5.50 -3.49
C PHE A 76 10.46 -5.65 -1.97
N VAL A 77 11.62 -5.65 -1.31
CA VAL A 77 11.72 -5.76 0.15
C VAL A 77 12.34 -4.49 0.71
N LYS A 78 11.69 -3.86 1.68
CA LYS A 78 12.20 -2.69 2.39
C LYS A 78 12.46 -2.99 3.86
N THR A 79 13.38 -2.24 4.46
CA THR A 79 13.74 -2.34 5.88
C THR A 79 13.42 -1.09 6.68
N ILE A 80 12.81 -0.10 6.04
CA ILE A 80 12.28 1.14 6.64
C ILE A 80 10.86 1.38 6.18
N ASN A 81 10.15 2.33 6.78
CA ASN A 81 8.73 2.53 6.48
C ASN A 81 8.46 2.91 5.02
N SER A 82 9.21 3.84 4.44
CA SER A 82 9.01 4.24 3.04
C SER A 82 9.45 3.16 2.05
N CYS A 83 8.60 2.85 1.06
CA CYS A 83 8.97 1.98 -0.08
C CYS A 83 10.18 2.53 -0.85
N PHE A 84 10.33 3.84 -0.92
CA PHE A 84 11.47 4.50 -1.56
C PHE A 84 12.79 4.35 -0.79
N GLY A 85 12.78 3.72 0.37
CA GLY A 85 14.00 3.28 1.07
C GLY A 85 14.72 2.12 0.39
N ASN A 86 14.02 1.31 -0.40
CA ASN A 86 14.65 0.29 -1.23
C ASN A 86 15.23 0.91 -2.52
N GLU A 87 16.53 0.71 -2.77
CA GLU A 87 17.23 1.31 -3.91
C GLU A 87 16.72 0.78 -5.25
N ALA A 88 16.53 -0.53 -5.37
CA ALA A 88 16.05 -1.14 -6.61
C ALA A 88 14.62 -0.70 -6.95
N PHE A 89 13.73 -0.55 -5.95
CA PHE A 89 12.40 0.03 -6.14
C PHE A 89 12.50 1.47 -6.63
N ARG A 90 13.34 2.28 -5.99
CA ARG A 90 13.56 3.69 -6.34
C ARG A 90 14.02 3.84 -7.79
N GLU A 91 15.08 3.10 -8.17
CA GLU A 91 15.61 3.09 -9.54
C GLU A 91 14.57 2.61 -10.58
N TYR A 92 13.73 1.64 -10.19
CA TYR A 92 12.66 1.16 -11.04
C TYR A 92 11.62 2.25 -11.27
N MET A 93 11.17 2.89 -10.20
CA MET A 93 10.15 3.94 -10.24
C MET A 93 10.63 5.20 -10.99
N GLU A 94 11.90 5.57 -10.87
CA GLU A 94 12.49 6.73 -11.58
C GLU A 94 12.46 6.57 -13.10
N LYS A 95 12.48 5.35 -13.61
CA LYS A 95 12.43 5.04 -15.04
C LYS A 95 11.01 5.08 -15.63
N GLN A 96 9.98 5.20 -14.77
CA GLN A 96 8.59 5.24 -15.22
C GLN A 96 8.23 6.63 -15.74
N GLU A 97 7.67 6.70 -16.94
CA GLU A 97 7.20 7.96 -17.54
C GLU A 97 5.88 8.42 -16.90
N ASP A 98 4.95 7.46 -16.62
CA ASP A 98 3.69 7.75 -15.94
C ASP A 98 3.93 7.93 -14.44
N ARG A 99 3.68 9.12 -13.94
CA ARG A 99 3.92 9.50 -12.54
C ARG A 99 2.75 9.22 -11.61
N ARG A 100 1.64 8.70 -12.13
CA ARG A 100 0.47 8.34 -11.31
C ARG A 100 0.76 7.08 -10.51
N LEU A 101 0.64 7.20 -9.19
CA LEU A 101 0.93 6.12 -8.23
C LEU A 101 -0.26 5.92 -7.29
N MET A 102 -1.02 4.86 -7.50
CA MET A 102 -2.09 4.45 -6.60
C MET A 102 -1.51 3.58 -5.50
N ILE A 103 -1.67 3.97 -4.23
CA ILE A 103 -1.07 3.29 -3.07
C ILE A 103 -2.17 2.69 -2.20
N ILE A 104 -2.04 1.40 -1.89
CA ILE A 104 -2.93 0.63 -1.02
C ILE A 104 -2.12 -0.23 -0.05
N GLY A 105 -2.71 -0.64 1.06
CA GLY A 105 -2.09 -1.59 2.01
C GLY A 105 -1.93 -1.07 3.42
N LEU A 106 -0.86 -1.46 4.10
CA LEU A 106 -0.64 -1.31 5.54
C LEU A 106 0.69 -0.60 5.87
N GLN A 107 0.80 0.00 7.03
CA GLN A 107 -0.27 0.52 7.87
C GLN A 107 -0.39 2.02 7.59
N THR A 108 -1.60 2.58 7.69
CA THR A 108 -1.91 3.98 7.39
C THR A 108 -0.89 4.96 7.96
N ASN A 109 -0.67 4.90 9.27
CA ASN A 109 0.15 5.84 10.04
C ASN A 109 1.66 5.52 10.07
N TYR A 110 2.10 4.51 9.32
CA TYR A 110 3.51 4.10 9.24
C TYR A 110 3.99 4.02 7.79
N CYS A 111 3.92 2.84 7.19
CA CYS A 111 4.51 2.60 5.87
C CYS A 111 3.76 3.32 4.76
N ILE A 112 2.44 3.43 4.85
CA ILE A 112 1.64 4.19 3.87
C ILE A 112 1.99 5.67 3.97
N ASP A 113 1.92 6.29 5.15
CA ASP A 113 2.24 7.71 5.34
C ASP A 113 3.64 8.07 4.84
N CYS A 114 4.65 7.29 5.26
CA CYS A 114 6.03 7.51 4.81
C CYS A 114 6.18 7.36 3.29
N THR A 115 5.43 6.46 2.67
CA THR A 115 5.49 6.24 1.22
C THR A 115 4.77 7.35 0.46
N VAL A 116 3.60 7.80 0.93
CA VAL A 116 2.85 8.94 0.38
C VAL A 116 3.72 10.19 0.34
N LYS A 117 4.29 10.58 1.49
CA LYS A 117 5.18 11.75 1.60
C LYS A 117 6.40 11.63 0.68
N SER A 118 7.04 10.46 0.68
CA SER A 118 8.20 10.22 -0.17
C SER A 118 7.87 10.21 -1.67
N ALA A 119 6.68 9.75 -2.05
CA ALA A 119 6.20 9.79 -3.42
C ALA A 119 5.92 11.23 -3.87
N PHE A 120 5.17 11.99 -3.06
CA PHE A 120 4.85 13.39 -3.30
C PHE A 120 6.11 14.24 -3.49
N GLU A 121 7.10 14.15 -2.59
CA GLU A 121 8.37 14.87 -2.69
C GLU A 121 9.18 14.52 -3.95
N ARG A 122 8.92 13.38 -4.56
CA ARG A 122 9.53 12.93 -5.82
C ARG A 122 8.71 13.27 -7.07
N GLY A 123 7.61 14.01 -6.89
CA GLY A 123 6.76 14.46 -7.98
C GLY A 123 5.89 13.36 -8.59
N TYR A 124 5.44 12.38 -7.79
CA TYR A 124 4.39 11.46 -8.18
C TYR A 124 3.01 12.07 -7.90
N ASP A 125 2.07 11.81 -8.79
CA ASP A 125 0.65 12.06 -8.58
C ASP A 125 0.10 10.91 -7.74
N VAL A 126 0.04 11.10 -6.42
CA VAL A 126 -0.35 10.06 -5.45
C VAL A 126 -1.85 9.95 -5.38
N ILE A 127 -2.38 8.74 -5.49
CA ILE A 127 -3.81 8.43 -5.43
C ILE A 127 -4.04 7.44 -4.30
N ILE A 128 -4.96 7.76 -3.39
CA ILE A 128 -5.34 6.89 -2.27
C ILE A 128 -6.83 6.58 -2.38
N PRO A 129 -7.20 5.34 -2.76
CA PRO A 129 -8.60 4.94 -2.76
C PRO A 129 -9.15 4.77 -1.33
N GLU A 130 -10.34 5.28 -1.08
CA GLU A 130 -11.03 5.11 0.21
C GLU A 130 -11.18 3.63 0.61
N GLY A 131 -10.87 3.33 1.87
CA GLY A 131 -11.02 2.01 2.46
C GLY A 131 -10.03 0.97 1.94
N THR A 132 -8.88 1.41 1.41
CA THR A 132 -7.79 0.53 0.93
C THR A 132 -6.48 0.71 1.69
N ASN A 133 -6.52 1.46 2.78
CA ASN A 133 -5.49 1.49 3.80
C ASN A 133 -6.14 1.30 5.18
N SER A 134 -5.40 0.71 6.10
CA SER A 134 -5.89 0.43 7.45
C SER A 134 -4.75 0.44 8.48
N THR A 135 -5.12 0.44 9.76
CA THR A 135 -4.21 0.32 10.89
C THR A 135 -4.96 -0.19 12.13
N PHE A 136 -4.21 -0.53 13.17
CA PHE A 136 -4.73 -0.96 14.47
C PHE A 136 -5.05 0.22 15.39
N ASP A 137 -5.85 -0.05 16.41
CA ASP A 137 -5.96 0.83 17.59
C ASP A 137 -4.61 0.94 18.29
N ASN A 138 -4.34 2.10 18.89
CA ASN A 138 -3.16 2.31 19.72
C ASN A 138 -3.52 3.13 20.98
N ASP A 139 -2.54 3.40 21.84
CA ASP A 139 -2.76 4.11 23.11
C ASP A 139 -3.28 5.55 22.95
N TYR A 140 -3.22 6.13 21.75
CA TYR A 140 -3.58 7.53 21.50
C TYR A 140 -4.86 7.67 20.68
N MET A 141 -5.15 6.74 19.79
CA MET A 141 -6.32 6.82 18.90
C MET A 141 -6.74 5.45 18.37
N THR A 142 -8.01 5.34 18.03
CA THR A 142 -8.53 4.16 17.32
C THR A 142 -8.03 4.10 15.89
N GLY A 143 -8.00 2.91 15.28
CA GLY A 143 -7.68 2.73 13.87
C GLY A 143 -8.59 3.55 12.97
N GLU A 144 -9.89 3.66 13.29
CA GLU A 144 -10.84 4.54 12.60
C GLU A 144 -10.39 6.00 12.61
N THR A 145 -10.05 6.51 13.80
CA THR A 145 -9.59 7.89 13.93
C THR A 145 -8.30 8.12 13.17
N ALA A 146 -7.36 7.19 13.23
CA ALA A 146 -6.10 7.27 12.50
C ALA A 146 -6.34 7.29 10.98
N VAL A 147 -7.09 6.32 10.45
CA VAL A 147 -7.39 6.26 9.00
C VAL A 147 -8.05 7.55 8.53
N ARG A 148 -9.06 8.05 9.24
CA ARG A 148 -9.73 9.30 8.89
C ARG A 148 -8.78 10.49 8.95
N TYR A 149 -8.01 10.64 10.02
CA TYR A 149 -7.08 11.74 10.20
C TYR A 149 -6.04 11.82 9.07
N TYR A 150 -5.48 10.67 8.69
CA TYR A 150 -4.50 10.64 7.60
C TYR A 150 -5.14 10.92 6.23
N ASN A 151 -6.27 10.32 5.92
CA ASN A 151 -6.92 10.47 4.61
C ASN A 151 -7.60 11.85 4.44
N GLU A 152 -8.17 12.44 5.51
CA GLU A 152 -8.95 13.67 5.44
C GLU A 152 -8.13 14.95 5.75
N ASP A 153 -6.98 14.84 6.46
CA ASP A 153 -6.18 15.98 6.94
C ASP A 153 -4.71 15.88 6.51
N VAL A 154 -3.99 14.82 6.94
CA VAL A 154 -2.54 14.74 6.74
C VAL A 154 -2.15 14.68 5.27
N TRP A 155 -2.94 14.01 4.44
CA TRP A 155 -2.66 13.84 3.00
C TRP A 155 -3.45 14.79 2.10
N GLU A 156 -4.21 15.75 2.63
CA GLU A 156 -5.06 16.68 1.86
C GLU A 156 -4.28 17.39 0.72
N GLU A 157 -3.04 17.80 0.97
CA GLU A 157 -2.19 18.46 -0.03
C GLU A 157 -1.14 17.52 -0.67
N LEU A 158 -1.10 16.24 -0.28
CA LEU A 158 -0.07 15.30 -0.70
C LEU A 158 -0.58 14.23 -1.66
N ALA A 159 -1.87 13.94 -1.64
CA ALA A 159 -2.49 12.88 -2.40
C ALA A 159 -3.94 13.19 -2.76
N ASP A 160 -4.38 12.66 -3.89
CA ASP A 160 -5.78 12.62 -4.24
C ASP A 160 -6.47 11.45 -3.52
N VAL A 161 -7.15 11.71 -2.42
CA VAL A 161 -8.00 10.71 -1.76
C VAL A 161 -9.31 10.63 -2.54
N VAL A 162 -9.53 9.49 -3.19
CA VAL A 162 -10.66 9.30 -4.13
C VAL A 162 -11.62 8.23 -3.63
N THR A 163 -12.86 8.30 -4.05
CA THR A 163 -13.81 7.21 -3.78
C THR A 163 -13.34 5.90 -4.44
N PHE A 164 -13.79 4.80 -3.88
CA PHE A 164 -13.46 3.47 -4.43
C PHE A 164 -13.91 3.30 -5.90
N GLU A 165 -15.07 3.88 -6.25
CA GLU A 165 -15.60 3.84 -7.62
C GLU A 165 -14.73 4.67 -8.60
N GLU A 166 -14.28 5.86 -8.18
CA GLU A 166 -13.36 6.68 -8.97
C GLU A 166 -12.04 5.94 -9.22
N ALA A 167 -11.49 5.28 -8.20
CA ALA A 167 -10.26 4.49 -8.34
C ALA A 167 -10.43 3.35 -9.36
N LEU A 168 -11.54 2.61 -9.32
CA LEU A 168 -11.84 1.58 -10.33
C LEU A 168 -11.94 2.17 -11.74
N ASN A 169 -12.57 3.35 -11.89
CA ASN A 169 -12.67 4.04 -13.17
C ASN A 169 -11.31 4.54 -13.68
N MET A 170 -10.40 4.93 -12.79
CA MET A 170 -9.03 5.31 -13.15
C MET A 170 -8.23 4.13 -13.67
N LEU A 171 -8.39 2.94 -13.08
CA LEU A 171 -7.74 1.70 -13.54
C LEU A 171 -8.29 1.20 -14.89
N ALA A 172 -9.50 1.60 -15.28
CA ALA A 172 -10.15 1.16 -16.52
C ALA A 172 -9.80 1.99 -17.76
N LYS A 173 -9.08 3.10 -17.60
CA LYS A 173 -8.65 4.02 -18.68
C LYS A 173 -7.27 3.68 -19.20
#